data_8c218d06829be7c2dc259a0255bfb9d6
#
_entry.id   8c218d06829be7c2dc259a0255bfb9d6
#
_cell.length_a   1.000
_cell.length_b   1.000
_cell.length_c   1.000
_cell.angle_alpha   90.00
_cell.angle_beta   90.00
_cell.angle_gamma   90.00
#
_symmetry.space_group_name_H-M   'P 1'
#
loop_
_entity.id
_entity.type
_entity.pdbx_description
1 polymer ?
#
loop_
_entity_poly.entity_id
_entity_poly.type
_entity_poly.pdbx_seq_one_letter_code
_entity_poly.pdbx_strand_id
1 'polypeptide(L)'
;MNATNCDYLLYNCTSLTSVDLTPLASWVNVTNCNYLLSSCTKLTSVDLTPLASWVKLTSNSSLLSGCYNLAFVSVLSTPPFTLSSGALTNGNNCPIYVPDDAVDTYKTATNWSAYASRIKPISEKTES
;
A
#
# COMPACT_ATOMS: atom_id res chain seq x y z
N MET A 1 -1.52 10.16 -18.84
CA MET A 1 -0.49 9.15 -19.10
C MET A 1 -1.11 7.77 -19.12
N ASN A 2 -0.69 6.91 -20.06
CA ASN A 2 -1.29 5.59 -20.23
C ASN A 2 -0.36 4.46 -19.77
N ALA A 3 0.36 4.69 -18.68
CA ALA A 3 1.22 3.64 -18.14
C ALA A 3 0.37 2.42 -17.75
N THR A 4 0.83 1.24 -18.11
CA THR A 4 0.18 -0.01 -17.71
C THR A 4 1.03 -0.80 -16.72
N ASN A 5 2.33 -0.55 -16.67
CA ASN A 5 3.25 -1.29 -15.81
C ASN A 5 4.11 -0.31 -15.03
N CYS A 6 3.96 -0.35 -13.70
CA CYS A 6 4.73 0.49 -12.79
C CYS A 6 5.69 -0.35 -11.94
N ASP A 7 6.03 -1.57 -12.39
CA ASP A 7 6.96 -2.39 -11.64
C ASP A 7 8.25 -1.62 -11.40
N TYR A 8 8.73 -1.65 -10.17
CA TYR A 8 10.00 -1.03 -9.77
C TYR A 8 10.03 0.50 -9.89
N LEU A 9 8.88 1.17 -10.08
CA LEU A 9 8.87 2.61 -10.34
C LEU A 9 9.67 3.42 -9.31
N LEU A 10 9.50 3.13 -8.02
CA LEU A 10 10.23 3.80 -6.94
C LEU A 10 11.12 2.81 -6.18
N TYR A 11 11.49 1.73 -6.83
CA TYR A 11 12.29 0.69 -6.22
C TYR A 11 13.64 1.24 -5.74
N ASN A 12 14.00 0.86 -4.53
CA ASN A 12 15.32 1.18 -3.96
C ASN A 12 15.58 2.69 -3.82
N CYS A 13 14.52 3.47 -3.64
CA CYS A 13 14.65 4.91 -3.37
C CYS A 13 15.02 5.11 -1.91
N THR A 14 16.27 4.84 -1.57
CA THR A 14 16.73 4.75 -0.18
C THR A 14 16.80 6.10 0.54
N SER A 15 16.64 7.21 -0.17
CA SER A 15 16.61 8.53 0.45
C SER A 15 15.21 9.07 0.69
N LEU A 16 14.18 8.40 0.17
CA LEU A 16 12.79 8.84 0.36
C LEU A 16 12.36 8.65 1.80
N THR A 17 11.87 9.73 2.43
CA THR A 17 11.26 9.64 3.76
C THR A 17 9.73 9.71 3.68
N SER A 18 9.20 10.26 2.59
CA SER A 18 7.77 10.31 2.33
C SER A 18 7.53 10.30 0.83
N VAL A 19 6.32 9.93 0.43
CA VAL A 19 5.94 9.90 -0.97
C VAL A 19 4.46 10.25 -1.10
N ASP A 20 4.13 11.03 -2.11
CA ASP A 20 2.74 11.37 -2.43
C ASP A 20 2.37 10.64 -3.73
N LEU A 21 1.52 9.63 -3.62
CA LEU A 21 1.09 8.85 -4.78
C LEU A 21 -0.15 9.44 -5.46
N THR A 22 -0.71 10.53 -4.91
CA THR A 22 -1.91 11.13 -5.46
C THR A 22 -1.85 11.40 -6.97
N PRO A 23 -0.73 11.94 -7.51
CA PRO A 23 -0.66 12.15 -8.95
C PRO A 23 -0.80 10.88 -9.77
N LEU A 24 -0.46 9.73 -9.21
CA LEU A 24 -0.54 8.45 -9.93
C LEU A 24 -1.97 7.93 -10.02
N ALA A 25 -2.91 8.50 -9.26
CA ALA A 25 -4.30 8.05 -9.29
C ALA A 25 -4.92 8.17 -10.67
N SER A 26 -4.43 9.09 -11.50
CA SER A 26 -4.95 9.25 -12.86
C SER A 26 -4.47 8.16 -13.83
N TRP A 27 -3.53 7.31 -13.42
CA TRP A 27 -2.99 6.24 -14.28
C TRP A 27 -3.90 5.01 -14.22
N VAL A 28 -5.14 5.16 -14.67
CA VAL A 28 -6.20 4.15 -14.47
C VAL A 28 -5.99 2.85 -15.24
N ASN A 29 -5.00 2.78 -16.13
CA ASN A 29 -4.72 1.58 -16.90
C ASN A 29 -3.61 0.71 -16.33
N VAL A 30 -3.09 1.04 -15.14
CA VAL A 30 -2.02 0.26 -14.53
C VAL A 30 -2.52 -1.14 -14.19
N THR A 31 -1.80 -2.15 -14.65
CA THR A 31 -2.09 -3.55 -14.35
C THR A 31 -1.09 -4.16 -13.39
N ASN A 32 0.13 -3.63 -13.34
CA ASN A 32 1.21 -4.19 -12.53
C ASN A 32 1.96 -3.07 -11.81
N CYS A 33 2.22 -3.26 -10.51
CA CYS A 33 3.10 -2.37 -9.76
C CYS A 33 3.91 -3.16 -8.73
N ASN A 34 4.45 -4.31 -9.17
CA ASN A 34 5.30 -5.14 -8.32
C ASN A 34 6.55 -4.36 -7.93
N TYR A 35 6.94 -4.45 -6.67
CA TYR A 35 8.14 -3.78 -6.14
C TYR A 35 8.09 -2.25 -6.23
N LEU A 36 6.89 -1.66 -6.34
CA LEU A 36 6.76 -0.21 -6.55
C LEU A 36 7.57 0.60 -5.54
N LEU A 37 7.47 0.29 -4.26
CA LEU A 37 8.17 0.99 -3.19
C LEU A 37 9.16 0.09 -2.46
N SER A 38 9.51 -1.05 -3.06
CA SER A 38 10.39 -2.01 -2.42
C SER A 38 11.75 -1.37 -2.11
N SER A 39 12.27 -1.66 -0.94
CA SER A 39 13.58 -1.18 -0.48
C SER A 39 13.69 0.33 -0.29
N CYS A 40 12.56 1.00 -0.08
CA CYS A 40 12.57 2.41 0.34
C CYS A 40 12.80 2.43 1.86
N THR A 41 14.04 2.23 2.26
CA THR A 41 14.39 1.91 3.64
C THR A 41 14.18 3.06 4.62
N LYS A 42 14.09 4.31 4.15
CA LYS A 42 13.87 5.47 5.02
C LYS A 42 12.43 5.96 5.02
N LEU A 43 11.57 5.32 4.24
CA LEU A 43 10.17 5.72 4.16
C LEU A 43 9.49 5.47 5.50
N THR A 44 8.84 6.51 6.06
CA THR A 44 8.24 6.42 7.39
C THR A 44 6.73 6.22 7.35
N SER A 45 6.08 6.59 6.25
CA SER A 45 4.64 6.36 6.09
C SER A 45 4.29 6.39 4.62
N VAL A 46 3.18 5.75 4.26
CA VAL A 46 2.69 5.78 2.89
C VAL A 46 1.17 5.64 2.90
N ASP A 47 0.52 6.40 2.02
CA ASP A 47 -0.92 6.29 1.78
C ASP A 47 -1.11 5.61 0.44
N LEU A 48 -1.64 4.39 0.47
CA LEU A 48 -1.87 3.61 -0.75
C LEU A 48 -3.26 3.84 -1.34
N THR A 49 -4.05 4.77 -0.77
CA THR A 49 -5.39 5.05 -1.26
C THR A 49 -5.43 5.32 -2.78
N PRO A 50 -4.46 6.05 -3.37
CA PRO A 50 -4.51 6.29 -4.83
C PRO A 50 -4.51 5.02 -5.67
N LEU A 51 -4.00 3.90 -5.15
CA LEU A 51 -4.01 2.64 -5.89
C LEU A 51 -5.41 2.12 -6.13
N ALA A 52 -6.39 2.58 -5.37
CA ALA A 52 -7.78 2.18 -5.58
C ALA A 52 -8.33 2.65 -6.91
N SER A 53 -7.72 3.69 -7.51
CA SER A 53 -8.10 4.17 -8.83
C SER A 53 -7.60 3.27 -9.96
N TRP A 54 -6.69 2.38 -9.66
CA TRP A 54 -6.10 1.47 -10.65
C TRP A 54 -7.00 0.24 -10.78
N VAL A 55 -8.16 0.43 -11.38
CA VAL A 55 -9.21 -0.60 -11.44
C VAL A 55 -8.80 -1.84 -12.25
N LYS A 56 -7.73 -1.76 -13.02
CA LYS A 56 -7.20 -2.88 -13.80
C LYS A 56 -6.03 -3.58 -13.12
N LEU A 57 -5.68 -3.16 -11.91
CA LEU A 57 -4.54 -3.70 -11.19
C LEU A 57 -4.74 -5.20 -10.90
N THR A 58 -3.77 -6.01 -11.31
CA THR A 58 -3.80 -7.45 -11.08
C THR A 58 -2.60 -7.95 -10.28
N SER A 59 -1.51 -7.19 -10.19
CA SER A 59 -0.31 -7.66 -9.53
C SER A 59 0.43 -6.52 -8.84
N ASN A 60 0.68 -6.66 -7.54
CA ASN A 60 1.43 -5.70 -6.75
C ASN A 60 2.28 -6.40 -5.68
N SER A 61 2.94 -7.50 -6.07
CA SER A 61 3.77 -8.28 -5.16
C SER A 61 4.93 -7.45 -4.62
N SER A 62 5.28 -7.69 -3.36
CA SER A 62 6.44 -7.07 -2.71
C SER A 62 6.41 -5.54 -2.78
N LEU A 63 5.20 -4.97 -2.77
CA LEU A 63 4.99 -3.53 -2.90
C LEU A 63 5.81 -2.74 -1.89
N LEU A 64 5.86 -3.20 -0.64
CA LEU A 64 6.54 -2.52 0.46
C LEU A 64 7.71 -3.34 1.03
N SER A 65 8.17 -4.34 0.33
CA SER A 65 9.26 -5.19 0.81
C SER A 65 10.51 -4.34 1.10
N GLY A 66 11.07 -4.49 2.29
CA GLY A 66 12.27 -3.74 2.66
C GLY A 66 12.02 -2.34 3.20
N CYS A 67 10.77 -1.92 3.32
CA CYS A 67 10.44 -0.62 3.92
C CYS A 67 10.43 -0.76 5.45
N TYR A 68 11.60 -0.95 6.03
CA TYR A 68 11.75 -1.34 7.44
C TYR A 68 11.41 -0.24 8.44
N ASN A 69 11.36 1.02 8.00
CA ASN A 69 11.13 2.14 8.91
C ASN A 69 9.72 2.69 8.85
N LEU A 70 8.81 2.00 8.19
CA LEU A 70 7.41 2.44 8.13
C LEU A 70 6.78 2.44 9.52
N ALA A 71 6.22 3.58 9.90
CA ALA A 71 5.45 3.69 11.14
C ALA A 71 3.99 3.28 10.91
N PHE A 72 3.47 3.50 9.70
CA PHE A 72 2.12 3.06 9.35
C PHE A 72 1.92 3.10 7.83
N VAL A 73 0.89 2.37 7.40
CA VAL A 73 0.36 2.41 6.04
C VAL A 73 -1.11 2.79 6.16
N SER A 74 -1.61 3.64 5.27
CA SER A 74 -3.03 3.97 5.24
C SER A 74 -3.65 3.60 3.90
N VAL A 75 -4.87 3.09 3.93
CA VAL A 75 -5.66 2.77 2.75
C VAL A 75 -7.09 3.16 3.06
N LEU A 76 -7.50 4.34 2.61
CA LEU A 76 -8.76 4.95 3.04
C LEU A 76 -9.88 4.81 2.01
N SER A 77 -9.76 3.86 1.10
CA SER A 77 -10.77 3.58 0.08
C SER A 77 -11.56 2.31 0.41
N THR A 78 -12.70 2.15 -0.21
CA THR A 78 -13.51 0.94 -0.14
C THR A 78 -14.10 0.69 -1.52
N PRO A 79 -14.26 -0.58 -1.94
CA PRO A 79 -13.74 -1.79 -1.30
C PRO A 79 -12.23 -1.91 -1.40
N PRO A 80 -11.61 -2.90 -0.74
CA PRO A 80 -10.16 -3.10 -0.85
C PRO A 80 -9.75 -3.32 -2.30
N PHE A 81 -8.66 -2.67 -2.72
CA PHE A 81 -8.14 -2.94 -4.06
C PHE A 81 -7.48 -4.32 -4.09
N THR A 82 -7.26 -4.84 -5.30
CA THR A 82 -6.63 -6.14 -5.48
C THR A 82 -5.24 -6.14 -4.87
N LEU A 83 -4.95 -7.11 -3.99
CA LEU A 83 -3.66 -7.21 -3.31
C LEU A 83 -3.03 -8.56 -3.63
N SER A 84 -1.77 -8.55 -4.02
CA SER A 84 -1.01 -9.76 -4.23
C SER A 84 -0.53 -10.32 -2.89
N SER A 85 -0.30 -11.62 -2.84
CA SER A 85 0.25 -12.25 -1.64
C SER A 85 1.59 -11.62 -1.30
N GLY A 86 1.77 -11.26 -0.04
CA GLY A 86 3.03 -10.70 0.45
C GLY A 86 3.26 -9.24 0.11
N ALA A 87 2.29 -8.56 -0.53
CA ALA A 87 2.50 -7.18 -0.98
C ALA A 87 2.86 -6.22 0.13
N LEU A 88 2.24 -6.36 1.30
CA LEU A 88 2.42 -5.41 2.41
C LEU A 88 3.38 -5.91 3.47
N THR A 89 4.08 -7.00 3.22
CA THR A 89 5.08 -7.51 4.15
C THR A 89 6.31 -6.62 4.06
N ASN A 90 6.58 -5.86 5.13
CA ASN A 90 7.68 -4.89 5.11
C ASN A 90 8.73 -5.12 6.19
N GLY A 91 8.57 -6.15 7.00
CA GLY A 91 9.58 -6.53 7.99
C GLY A 91 9.38 -5.94 9.38
N ASN A 92 8.45 -4.99 9.58
CA ASN A 92 8.29 -4.39 10.91
C ASN A 92 6.85 -4.42 11.43
N ASN A 93 5.91 -5.01 10.69
CA ASN A 93 4.52 -5.21 11.14
C ASN A 93 3.82 -3.93 11.59
N CYS A 94 4.09 -2.81 10.94
CA CYS A 94 3.43 -1.55 11.29
C CYS A 94 1.92 -1.63 11.03
N PRO A 95 1.11 -0.81 11.72
CA PRO A 95 -0.33 -0.83 11.50
C PRO A 95 -0.70 -0.39 10.09
N ILE A 96 -1.81 -0.97 9.59
CA ILE A 96 -2.41 -0.61 8.32
C ILE A 96 -3.76 0.00 8.66
N TYR A 97 -3.89 1.31 8.48
CA TYR A 97 -5.11 2.02 8.84
C TYR A 97 -6.08 2.05 7.67
N VAL A 98 -7.33 1.69 7.94
CA VAL A 98 -8.41 1.65 6.95
C VAL A 98 -9.62 2.41 7.51
N PRO A 99 -10.64 2.73 6.68
CA PRO A 99 -11.83 3.39 7.21
C PRO A 99 -12.44 2.58 8.36
N ASP A 100 -12.94 3.26 9.38
CA ASP A 100 -13.44 2.61 10.59
C ASP A 100 -14.50 1.55 10.30
N ASP A 101 -15.39 1.83 9.35
CA ASP A 101 -16.47 0.91 9.01
C ASP A 101 -16.06 -0.16 7.98
N ALA A 102 -14.81 -0.19 7.56
CA ALA A 102 -14.31 -1.16 6.60
C ALA A 102 -13.32 -2.15 7.21
N VAL A 103 -13.05 -2.08 8.51
CA VAL A 103 -12.04 -2.92 9.14
C VAL A 103 -12.30 -4.40 8.87
N ASP A 104 -13.53 -4.86 9.10
CA ASP A 104 -13.83 -6.28 8.89
C ASP A 104 -13.76 -6.67 7.42
N THR A 105 -14.13 -5.77 6.52
CA THR A 105 -14.03 -6.01 5.08
C THR A 105 -12.58 -6.24 4.67
N TYR A 106 -11.66 -5.40 5.17
CA TYR A 106 -10.24 -5.58 4.86
C TYR A 106 -9.68 -6.86 5.50
N LYS A 107 -10.08 -7.15 6.74
CA LYS A 107 -9.54 -8.33 7.44
C LYS A 107 -9.93 -9.64 6.78
N THR A 108 -11.00 -9.66 6.00
CA THR A 108 -11.47 -10.87 5.33
C THR A 108 -11.21 -10.88 3.83
N ALA A 109 -10.73 -9.77 3.26
CA ALA A 109 -10.45 -9.70 1.82
C ALA A 109 -9.26 -10.58 1.44
N THR A 110 -9.29 -11.11 0.21
CA THR A 110 -8.23 -11.99 -0.28
C THR A 110 -6.87 -11.29 -0.19
N ASN A 111 -5.90 -11.97 0.38
CA ASN A 111 -4.53 -11.53 0.61
C ASN A 111 -4.39 -10.38 1.61
N TRP A 112 -5.47 -9.66 1.92
CA TRP A 112 -5.49 -8.71 3.02
C TRP A 112 -5.59 -9.42 4.36
N SER A 113 -6.28 -10.57 4.38
CA SER A 113 -6.50 -11.33 5.60
C SER A 113 -5.19 -11.78 6.26
N ALA A 114 -4.12 -11.91 5.50
CA ALA A 114 -2.81 -12.24 6.07
C ALA A 114 -2.29 -11.14 7.01
N TYR A 115 -2.83 -9.94 6.89
CA TYR A 115 -2.43 -8.79 7.70
C TYR A 115 -3.48 -8.39 8.71
N ALA A 116 -4.44 -9.27 9.00
CA ALA A 116 -5.58 -8.92 9.86
C ALA A 116 -5.15 -8.32 11.20
N SER A 117 -4.07 -8.83 11.79
CA SER A 117 -3.60 -8.32 13.09
C SER A 117 -3.02 -6.90 13.01
N ARG A 118 -2.67 -6.44 11.80
CA ARG A 118 -2.13 -5.10 11.57
C ARG A 118 -3.21 -4.11 11.13
N ILE A 119 -4.37 -4.59 10.67
CA ILE A 119 -5.44 -3.75 10.13
C ILE A 119 -6.19 -3.11 11.29
N LYS A 120 -6.24 -1.78 11.32
CA LYS A 120 -6.81 -0.98 12.38
C LYS A 120 -7.70 0.11 11.80
N PRO A 121 -8.72 0.56 12.56
CA PRO A 121 -9.51 1.71 12.12
C PRO A 121 -8.69 3.00 12.16
N ILE A 122 -8.88 3.86 11.17
CA ILE A 122 -8.11 5.11 11.07
C ILE A 122 -8.31 5.98 12.31
N SER A 123 -9.46 5.86 12.99
CA SER A 123 -9.72 6.64 14.20
C SER A 123 -8.76 6.29 15.34
N GLU A 124 -8.08 5.13 15.28
CA GLU A 124 -7.10 4.73 16.28
C GLU A 124 -5.70 5.27 15.98
N LYS A 125 -5.52 5.93 14.83
CA LYS A 125 -4.20 6.45 14.48
C LYS A 125 -3.84 7.59 15.41
N THR A 126 -2.70 7.44 16.09
CA THR A 126 -2.19 8.51 16.95
C THR A 126 -1.24 9.39 16.17
N GLU A 127 -1.05 10.61 16.67
CA GLU A 127 -0.07 11.53 16.09
C GLU A 127 1.31 10.90 16.10
N SER A 128 2.03 11.04 15.02
CA SER A 128 3.38 10.50 14.96
C SER A 128 4.30 11.38 14.14
#